data_d72d5758bac2d2fc6115ad3fb8bdd086
#
_entry.id   d72d5758bac2d2fc6115ad3fb8bdd086
#
_cell.length_a   1.000
_cell.length_b   1.000
_cell.length_c   1.000
_cell.angle_alpha   90.00
_cell.angle_beta   90.00
_cell.angle_gamma   90.00
#
_symmetry.space_group_name_H-M   'P 1'
#
loop_
_entity.id
_entity.type
_entity.pdbx_description
1 polymer ?
#
loop_
_entity_poly.entity_id
_entity_poly.type
_entity_poly.pdbx_seq_one_letter_code
_entity_poly.pdbx_strand_id
1 'polypeptide(L)'
;ILRGYASTLQKIYGPDDPLCAGLQGFMLINAAEIMRYTYQDNQYVKGWSEADTKSIEGMFRNVFLPVLTTFVQAKPYANGNWGGSVNKMVMAIGIFCNDEPLYNQAVDFFYNSRDNGSLPNYIAETGQLQESGRDQAHCMLGVGVLAELAECAWKKGDNLYAALDNRIMKGYEYLSK
;
A
#
# COMPACT_ATOMS: atom_id res chain seq x y z
N ILE A 1 10.49 -0.81 18.73
CA ILE A 1 10.86 -0.72 17.30
C ILE A 1 10.13 0.46 16.66
N LEU A 2 8.78 0.49 16.58
CA LEU A 2 8.02 1.56 15.90
C LEU A 2 8.36 2.97 16.43
N ARG A 3 8.38 3.15 17.76
CA ARG A 3 8.78 4.42 18.40
C ARG A 3 10.20 4.84 17.99
N GLY A 4 11.13 3.87 17.89
CA GLY A 4 12.50 4.14 17.44
C GLY A 4 12.52 4.64 15.99
N TYR A 5 11.80 3.97 15.07
CA TYR A 5 11.71 4.44 13.69
C TYR A 5 11.08 5.84 13.61
N ALA A 6 9.96 6.08 14.30
CA ALA A 6 9.29 7.36 14.26
C ALA A 6 10.17 8.54 14.77
N SER A 7 11.10 8.28 15.69
CA SER A 7 12.00 9.30 16.22
C SER A 7 13.30 9.48 15.44
N THR A 8 13.72 8.49 14.63
CA THR A 8 15.05 8.49 14.00
C THR A 8 15.05 8.42 12.49
N LEU A 9 13.99 7.87 11.87
CA LEU A 9 13.94 7.74 10.41
C LEU A 9 13.68 9.10 9.77
N GLN A 10 14.66 9.61 9.03
CA GLN A 10 14.58 10.92 8.39
C GLN A 10 14.39 10.82 6.87
N LYS A 11 14.77 9.71 6.25
CA LYS A 11 14.77 9.57 4.79
C LYS A 11 14.77 8.10 4.38
N ILE A 12 14.06 7.80 3.30
CA ILE A 12 14.17 6.55 2.53
C ILE A 12 14.84 6.92 1.21
N TYR A 13 15.90 6.21 0.84
CA TYR A 13 16.65 6.49 -0.39
C TYR A 13 17.32 5.22 -0.92
N GLY A 14 17.49 5.16 -2.24
CA GLY A 14 18.11 4.06 -2.95
C GLY A 14 17.42 3.78 -4.27
N PRO A 15 17.94 2.84 -5.08
CA PRO A 15 17.35 2.54 -6.39
C PRO A 15 15.93 1.99 -6.31
N ASP A 16 15.60 1.32 -5.20
CA ASP A 16 14.31 0.66 -4.97
C ASP A 16 13.49 1.35 -3.86
N ASP A 17 13.78 2.62 -3.56
CA ASP A 17 13.16 3.36 -2.46
C ASP A 17 11.62 3.41 -2.53
N PRO A 18 10.93 3.61 -3.70
CA PRO A 18 9.48 3.58 -3.73
C PRO A 18 8.90 2.19 -3.44
N LEU A 19 9.53 1.14 -3.96
CA LEU A 19 9.11 -0.23 -3.72
C LEU A 19 9.31 -0.62 -2.25
N CYS A 20 10.46 -0.26 -1.67
CA CYS A 20 10.73 -0.45 -0.24
C CYS A 20 9.72 0.31 0.62
N ALA A 21 9.45 1.59 0.31
CA ALA A 21 8.44 2.38 1.00
C ALA A 21 7.04 1.75 0.89
N GLY A 22 6.67 1.21 -0.27
CA GLY A 22 5.40 0.53 -0.49
C GLY A 22 5.26 -0.80 0.25
N LEU A 23 6.27 -1.65 0.23
CA LEU A 23 6.22 -2.99 0.81
C LEU A 23 6.53 -2.99 2.32
N GLN A 24 7.69 -2.47 2.71
CA GLN A 24 8.10 -2.45 4.12
C GLN A 24 7.31 -1.43 4.93
N GLY A 25 6.99 -0.28 4.32
CA GLY A 25 6.11 0.72 4.93
C GLY A 25 4.74 0.16 5.27
N PHE A 26 4.17 -0.67 4.38
CA PHE A 26 2.88 -1.33 4.62
C PHE A 26 2.93 -2.28 5.82
N MET A 27 4.01 -3.02 6.00
CA MET A 27 4.19 -3.86 7.20
C MET A 27 4.28 -3.01 8.47
N LEU A 28 5.00 -1.89 8.42
CA LEU A 28 5.15 -0.99 9.57
C LEU A 28 3.83 -0.31 9.94
N ILE A 29 3.04 0.15 8.97
CA ILE A 29 1.76 0.82 9.25
C ILE A 29 0.72 -0.15 9.81
N ASN A 30 0.67 -1.40 9.30
CA ASN A 30 -0.18 -2.43 9.87
C ASN A 30 0.22 -2.78 11.31
N ALA A 31 1.52 -2.87 11.59
CA ALA A 31 2.01 -3.08 12.95
C ALA A 31 1.61 -1.91 13.87
N ALA A 32 1.67 -0.66 13.39
CA ALA A 32 1.26 0.51 14.13
C ALA A 32 -0.25 0.51 14.42
N GLU A 33 -1.07 0.10 13.44
CA GLU A 33 -2.52 -0.03 13.59
C GLU A 33 -2.89 -1.08 14.64
N ILE A 34 -2.24 -2.25 14.61
CA ILE A 34 -2.41 -3.29 15.63
C ILE A 34 -2.04 -2.74 17.01
N MET A 35 -0.91 -2.08 17.14
CA MET A 35 -0.45 -1.52 18.41
C MET A 35 -1.40 -0.46 18.95
N ARG A 36 -1.96 0.41 18.09
CA ARG A 36 -2.93 1.45 18.46
C ARG A 36 -4.15 0.88 19.18
N TYR A 37 -4.65 -0.27 18.77
CA TYR A 37 -5.88 -0.84 19.27
C TYR A 37 -5.70 -1.98 20.29
N THR A 38 -4.53 -2.59 20.37
CA THR A 38 -4.32 -3.79 21.18
C THR A 38 -3.31 -3.63 22.30
N TYR A 39 -2.39 -2.66 22.22
CA TYR A 39 -1.29 -2.52 23.17
C TYR A 39 -1.64 -1.50 24.26
N GLN A 40 -2.12 -2.01 25.39
CA GLN A 40 -2.55 -1.21 26.55
C GLN A 40 -1.47 -1.16 27.64
N ASP A 41 -1.59 -0.16 28.53
CA ASP A 41 -0.76 -0.06 29.73
C ASP A 41 -0.90 -1.27 30.64
N ASN A 42 0.20 -1.75 31.18
CA ASN A 42 0.25 -2.75 32.25
C ASN A 42 1.33 -2.39 33.28
N GLN A 43 1.44 -3.18 34.36
CA GLN A 43 2.35 -2.90 35.47
C GLN A 43 3.85 -2.88 35.09
N TYR A 44 4.24 -3.41 33.92
CA TYR A 44 5.64 -3.52 33.49
C TYR A 44 5.99 -2.61 32.32
N VAL A 45 5.04 -2.32 31.46
CA VAL A 45 5.26 -1.54 30.23
C VAL A 45 4.16 -0.54 29.99
N LYS A 46 4.57 0.65 29.58
CA LYS A 46 3.65 1.66 29.09
C LYS A 46 3.14 1.24 27.70
N GLY A 47 1.82 1.17 27.55
CA GLY A 47 1.14 0.82 26.31
C GLY A 47 1.29 1.89 25.22
N TRP A 48 0.48 1.81 24.20
CA TRP A 48 0.45 2.77 23.11
C TRP A 48 -0.32 4.02 23.52
N SER A 49 0.25 5.18 23.20
CA SER A 49 -0.34 6.49 23.52
C SER A 49 -0.76 7.23 22.26
N GLU A 50 -1.57 8.28 22.42
CA GLU A 50 -1.89 9.20 21.34
C GLU A 50 -0.65 9.91 20.79
N ALA A 51 0.33 10.21 21.64
CA ALA A 51 1.61 10.76 21.21
C ALA A 51 2.39 9.80 20.29
N ASP A 52 2.33 8.49 20.57
CA ASP A 52 2.91 7.47 19.67
C ASP A 52 2.22 7.48 18.32
N THR A 53 0.89 7.54 18.31
CA THR A 53 0.10 7.65 17.07
C THR A 53 0.53 8.87 16.25
N LYS A 54 0.57 10.05 16.85
CA LYS A 54 0.98 11.29 16.17
C LYS A 54 2.41 11.25 15.64
N SER A 55 3.32 10.64 16.41
CA SER A 55 4.71 10.48 15.98
C SER A 55 4.82 9.58 14.75
N ILE A 56 4.07 8.48 14.73
CA ILE A 56 4.02 7.54 13.60
C ILE A 56 3.33 8.18 12.38
N GLU A 57 2.22 8.91 12.58
CA GLU A 57 1.56 9.68 11.51
C GLU A 57 2.56 10.66 10.88
N GLY A 58 3.32 11.39 11.72
CA GLY A 58 4.37 12.30 11.25
C GLY A 58 5.43 11.60 10.42
N MET A 59 5.89 10.43 10.82
CA MET A 59 6.85 9.64 10.05
C MET A 59 6.28 9.24 8.68
N PHE A 60 5.06 8.70 8.62
CA PHE A 60 4.47 8.29 7.35
C PHE A 60 4.21 9.46 6.42
N ARG A 61 3.72 10.60 6.93
CA ARG A 61 3.46 11.80 6.13
C ARG A 61 4.73 12.47 5.63
N ASN A 62 5.78 12.53 6.45
CA ASN A 62 6.96 13.34 6.15
C ASN A 62 8.11 12.54 5.53
N VAL A 63 8.15 11.22 5.72
CA VAL A 63 9.25 10.38 5.23
C VAL A 63 8.78 9.43 4.11
N PHE A 64 7.66 8.73 4.30
CA PHE A 64 7.16 7.76 3.32
C PHE A 64 6.38 8.42 2.18
N LEU A 65 5.38 9.23 2.50
CA LEU A 65 4.48 9.81 1.49
C LEU A 65 5.20 10.61 0.40
N PRO A 66 6.24 11.42 0.67
CA PRO A 66 6.97 12.11 -0.39
C PRO A 66 7.65 11.18 -1.40
N VAL A 67 8.21 10.06 -0.95
CA VAL A 67 8.84 9.05 -1.83
C VAL A 67 7.78 8.42 -2.74
N LEU A 68 6.63 8.05 -2.19
CA LEU A 68 5.53 7.42 -2.92
C LEU A 68 4.93 8.36 -3.99
N THR A 69 4.64 9.60 -3.60
CA THR A 69 4.04 10.60 -4.52
C THR A 69 5.00 11.03 -5.62
N THR A 70 6.29 11.19 -5.31
CA THR A 70 7.32 11.50 -6.31
C THR A 70 7.44 10.39 -7.36
N PHE A 71 7.37 9.12 -6.94
CA PHE A 71 7.42 8.00 -7.87
C PHE A 71 6.26 8.00 -8.85
N VAL A 72 5.04 8.14 -8.39
CA VAL A 72 3.83 8.18 -9.25
C VAL A 72 3.91 9.28 -10.29
N GLN A 73 4.44 10.45 -9.92
CA GLN A 73 4.60 11.59 -10.83
C GLN A 73 5.72 11.37 -11.86
N ALA A 74 6.83 10.74 -11.45
CA ALA A 74 8.04 10.63 -12.26
C ALA A 74 8.07 9.39 -13.16
N LYS A 75 7.39 8.30 -12.79
CA LYS A 75 7.51 7.01 -13.48
C LYS A 75 6.15 6.28 -13.67
N PRO A 76 5.18 6.89 -14.37
CA PRO A 76 3.85 6.30 -14.54
C PRO A 76 3.86 4.99 -15.36
N TYR A 77 4.96 4.64 -15.99
CA TYR A 77 5.12 3.44 -16.82
C TYR A 77 6.09 2.41 -16.23
N ALA A 78 6.40 2.50 -14.94
CA ALA A 78 7.15 1.45 -14.25
C ALA A 78 6.35 0.13 -14.24
N ASN A 79 7.00 -0.98 -13.88
CA ASN A 79 6.30 -2.25 -13.72
C ASN A 79 5.16 -2.11 -12.69
N GLY A 80 4.03 -2.75 -12.98
CA GLY A 80 2.79 -2.52 -12.23
C GLY A 80 2.87 -2.93 -10.76
N ASN A 81 3.72 -3.89 -10.40
CA ASN A 81 3.95 -4.23 -8.99
C ASN A 81 4.49 -3.04 -8.18
N TRP A 82 5.27 -2.14 -8.78
CA TRP A 82 5.75 -0.92 -8.14
C TRP A 82 4.62 0.07 -7.90
N GLY A 83 3.86 0.41 -8.96
CA GLY A 83 2.72 1.32 -8.85
C GLY A 83 1.65 0.81 -7.90
N GLY A 84 1.33 -0.48 -7.96
CA GLY A 84 0.41 -1.13 -7.02
C GLY A 84 0.90 -1.08 -5.57
N SER A 85 2.20 -1.36 -5.32
CA SER A 85 2.80 -1.29 -3.97
C SER A 85 2.76 0.12 -3.40
N VAL A 86 3.09 1.11 -4.23
CA VAL A 86 3.03 2.53 -3.86
C VAL A 86 1.61 2.94 -3.52
N ASN A 87 0.64 2.62 -4.40
CA ASN A 87 -0.76 3.00 -4.18
C ASN A 87 -1.37 2.33 -2.95
N LYS A 88 -1.06 1.06 -2.71
CA LYS A 88 -1.44 0.35 -1.47
C LYS A 88 -0.98 1.10 -0.22
N MET A 89 0.27 1.55 -0.22
CA MET A 89 0.82 2.29 0.92
C MET A 89 0.20 3.68 1.07
N VAL A 90 -0.08 4.39 -0.03
CA VAL A 90 -0.81 5.67 0.00
C VAL A 90 -2.18 5.49 0.63
N MET A 91 -2.93 4.45 0.23
CA MET A 91 -4.22 4.10 0.83
C MET A 91 -4.09 3.83 2.33
N ALA A 92 -3.11 3.02 2.72
CA ALA A 92 -2.88 2.68 4.13
C ALA A 92 -2.55 3.93 4.98
N ILE A 93 -1.76 4.87 4.45
CA ILE A 93 -1.50 6.16 5.11
C ILE A 93 -2.80 6.97 5.24
N GLY A 94 -3.62 7.02 4.19
CA GLY A 94 -4.94 7.68 4.22
C GLY A 94 -5.82 7.14 5.35
N ILE A 95 -5.89 5.82 5.49
CA ILE A 95 -6.67 5.15 6.55
C ILE A 95 -6.07 5.45 7.94
N PHE A 96 -4.78 5.21 8.12
CA PHE A 96 -4.10 5.36 9.42
C PHE A 96 -4.17 6.78 9.96
N CYS A 97 -4.02 7.77 9.07
CA CYS A 97 -4.04 9.19 9.40
C CYS A 97 -5.43 9.83 9.36
N ASN A 98 -6.51 9.08 9.14
CA ASN A 98 -7.88 9.58 8.91
C ASN A 98 -7.93 10.67 7.83
N ASP A 99 -7.17 10.49 6.74
CA ASP A 99 -7.07 11.42 5.63
C ASP A 99 -7.92 10.93 4.46
N GLU A 100 -9.20 11.30 4.49
CA GLU A 100 -10.18 10.90 3.48
C GLU A 100 -9.81 11.35 2.04
N PRO A 101 -9.30 12.57 1.80
CA PRO A 101 -8.80 12.96 0.49
C PRO A 101 -7.69 12.04 -0.03
N LEU A 102 -6.73 11.66 0.80
CA LEU A 102 -5.62 10.78 0.43
C LEU A 102 -6.13 9.35 0.13
N TYR A 103 -7.07 8.85 0.93
CA TYR A 103 -7.73 7.58 0.68
C TYR A 103 -8.45 7.58 -0.68
N ASN A 104 -9.26 8.60 -0.95
CA ASN A 104 -10.01 8.74 -2.20
C ASN A 104 -9.08 8.88 -3.41
N GLN A 105 -7.93 9.54 -3.27
CA GLN A 105 -6.90 9.59 -4.30
C GLN A 105 -6.35 8.19 -4.63
N ALA A 106 -6.15 7.35 -3.63
CA ALA A 106 -5.69 5.97 -3.85
C ALA A 106 -6.76 5.10 -4.50
N VAL A 107 -8.04 5.29 -4.17
CA VAL A 107 -9.17 4.63 -4.84
C VAL A 107 -9.27 5.09 -6.30
N ASP A 108 -9.13 6.38 -6.57
CA ASP A 108 -9.12 6.90 -7.95
C ASP A 108 -7.95 6.34 -8.76
N PHE A 109 -6.76 6.30 -8.17
CA PHE A 109 -5.60 5.65 -8.81
C PHE A 109 -5.89 4.19 -9.16
N PHE A 110 -6.49 3.43 -8.24
CA PHE A 110 -6.81 2.03 -8.46
C PHE A 110 -7.69 1.82 -9.69
N TYR A 111 -8.67 2.69 -9.94
CA TYR A 111 -9.59 2.56 -11.06
C TYR A 111 -9.13 3.26 -12.34
N ASN A 112 -8.54 4.44 -12.22
CA ASN A 112 -8.48 5.42 -13.32
C ASN A 112 -7.06 5.84 -13.70
N SER A 113 -6.03 5.46 -12.94
CA SER A 113 -4.65 5.86 -13.26
C SER A 113 -4.18 5.22 -14.57
N ARG A 114 -3.33 5.96 -15.28
CA ARG A 114 -2.58 5.46 -16.45
C ARG A 114 -1.38 4.61 -16.05
N ASP A 115 -1.05 4.55 -14.76
CA ASP A 115 0.03 3.74 -14.22
C ASP A 115 -0.24 2.24 -14.43
N ASN A 116 0.80 1.48 -14.70
CA ASN A 116 0.70 0.02 -14.87
C ASN A 116 0.24 -0.71 -13.60
N GLY A 117 0.29 -0.07 -12.44
CA GLY A 117 -0.19 -0.59 -11.17
C GLY A 117 -1.67 -0.34 -10.88
N SER A 118 -2.40 0.37 -11.76
CA SER A 118 -3.86 0.46 -11.65
C SER A 118 -4.52 -0.87 -12.03
N LEU A 119 -5.70 -1.15 -11.51
CA LEU A 119 -6.37 -2.44 -11.75
C LEU A 119 -6.56 -2.75 -13.24
N PRO A 120 -7.11 -1.84 -14.09
CA PRO A 120 -7.34 -2.15 -15.50
C PRO A 120 -6.05 -2.32 -16.31
N ASN A 121 -4.95 -1.68 -15.89
CA ASN A 121 -3.68 -1.79 -16.59
C ASN A 121 -2.84 -2.97 -16.10
N TYR A 122 -2.99 -3.36 -14.84
CA TYR A 122 -2.25 -4.50 -14.30
C TYR A 122 -2.87 -5.85 -14.66
N ILE A 123 -4.22 -5.96 -14.65
CA ILE A 123 -4.95 -7.19 -14.95
C ILE A 123 -5.89 -6.95 -16.13
N ALA A 124 -5.61 -7.58 -17.26
CA ALA A 124 -6.46 -7.55 -18.44
C ALA A 124 -7.83 -8.24 -18.18
N GLU A 125 -8.80 -8.04 -19.06
CA GLU A 125 -10.12 -8.68 -18.94
C GLU A 125 -10.09 -10.21 -18.93
N THR A 126 -9.07 -10.77 -19.57
CA THR A 126 -8.78 -12.21 -19.60
C THR A 126 -8.16 -12.75 -18.31
N GLY A 127 -7.79 -11.88 -17.38
CA GLY A 127 -7.01 -12.19 -16.18
C GLY A 127 -5.50 -12.12 -16.38
N GLN A 128 -5.01 -11.99 -17.64
CA GLN A 128 -3.57 -11.87 -17.89
C GLN A 128 -2.99 -10.66 -17.18
N LEU A 129 -1.81 -10.87 -16.52
CA LEU A 129 -1.14 -9.84 -15.76
C LEU A 129 -0.13 -9.07 -16.62
N GLN A 130 0.06 -7.80 -16.33
CA GLN A 130 1.00 -6.92 -17.03
C GLN A 130 2.43 -7.48 -17.05
N GLU A 131 2.84 -8.20 -16.02
CA GLU A 131 4.17 -8.79 -15.89
C GLU A 131 4.24 -10.27 -16.31
N SER A 132 3.21 -10.83 -16.99
CA SER A 132 3.18 -12.24 -17.42
C SER A 132 4.35 -12.65 -18.32
N GLY A 133 4.94 -11.71 -19.05
CA GLY A 133 6.11 -11.95 -19.88
C GLY A 133 7.45 -11.85 -19.15
N ARG A 134 7.44 -11.49 -17.85
CA ARG A 134 8.65 -11.31 -17.04
C ARG A 134 8.95 -12.58 -16.22
N ASP A 135 8.21 -12.82 -15.18
CA ASP A 135 8.31 -14.02 -14.34
C ASP A 135 7.13 -14.13 -13.38
N GLN A 136 6.92 -15.33 -12.83
CA GLN A 136 5.83 -15.64 -11.93
C GLN A 136 5.92 -14.88 -10.60
N ALA A 137 7.12 -14.67 -10.05
CA ALA A 137 7.30 -14.01 -8.76
C ALA A 137 6.81 -12.56 -8.80
N HIS A 138 7.12 -11.81 -9.87
CA HIS A 138 6.63 -10.44 -10.05
C HIS A 138 5.12 -10.39 -10.33
N CYS A 139 4.59 -11.34 -11.10
CA CYS A 139 3.15 -11.49 -11.30
C CYS A 139 2.42 -11.71 -9.97
N MET A 140 2.92 -12.64 -9.14
CA MET A 140 2.35 -12.92 -7.81
C MET A 140 2.45 -11.70 -6.88
N LEU A 141 3.59 -11.01 -6.90
CA LEU A 141 3.75 -9.78 -6.12
C LEU A 141 2.70 -8.73 -6.52
N GLY A 142 2.55 -8.46 -7.81
CA GLY A 142 1.64 -7.42 -8.29
C GLY A 142 0.17 -7.73 -8.01
N VAL A 143 -0.30 -8.96 -8.26
CA VAL A 143 -1.69 -9.32 -7.92
C VAL A 143 -1.90 -9.33 -6.41
N GLY A 144 -0.89 -9.75 -5.64
CA GLY A 144 -0.93 -9.74 -4.18
C GLY A 144 -1.09 -8.33 -3.62
N VAL A 145 -0.32 -7.35 -4.11
CA VAL A 145 -0.44 -5.96 -3.61
C VAL A 145 -1.79 -5.33 -3.96
N LEU A 146 -2.40 -5.69 -5.10
CA LEU A 146 -3.77 -5.24 -5.42
C LEU A 146 -4.81 -5.89 -4.50
N ALA A 147 -4.63 -7.15 -4.13
CA ALA A 147 -5.49 -7.82 -3.16
C ALA A 147 -5.35 -7.23 -1.75
N GLU A 148 -4.14 -6.93 -1.30
CA GLU A 148 -3.89 -6.25 -0.02
C GLU A 148 -4.49 -4.84 0.02
N LEU A 149 -4.42 -4.10 -1.10
CA LEU A 149 -5.09 -2.81 -1.26
C LEU A 149 -6.61 -2.97 -1.13
N ALA A 150 -7.19 -3.96 -1.83
CA ALA A 150 -8.62 -4.24 -1.75
C ALA A 150 -9.06 -4.66 -0.34
N GLU A 151 -8.21 -5.38 0.41
CA GLU A 151 -8.46 -5.73 1.82
C GLU A 151 -8.48 -4.49 2.72
N CYS A 152 -7.57 -3.52 2.50
CA CYS A 152 -7.59 -2.25 3.22
C CYS A 152 -8.91 -1.50 3.00
N ALA A 153 -9.35 -1.42 1.74
CA ALA A 153 -10.61 -0.78 1.39
C ALA A 153 -11.81 -1.53 1.96
N TRP A 154 -11.79 -2.86 1.93
CA TRP A 154 -12.83 -3.70 2.54
C TRP A 154 -13.01 -3.43 4.03
N LYS A 155 -11.91 -3.28 4.78
CA LYS A 155 -11.97 -2.93 6.21
C LYS A 155 -12.54 -1.53 6.45
N LYS A 156 -12.42 -0.63 5.48
CA LYS A 156 -13.03 0.70 5.53
C LYS A 156 -14.50 0.71 5.09
N GLY A 157 -14.98 -0.36 4.46
CA GLY A 157 -16.35 -0.52 3.99
C GLY A 157 -16.52 -0.50 2.46
N ASP A 158 -15.44 -0.35 1.70
CA ASP A 158 -15.45 -0.28 0.23
C ASP A 158 -15.07 -1.61 -0.40
N ASN A 159 -15.92 -2.17 -1.24
CA ASN A 159 -15.67 -3.46 -1.89
C ASN A 159 -14.90 -3.32 -3.21
N LEU A 160 -13.59 -3.17 -3.13
CA LEU A 160 -12.73 -3.15 -4.33
C LEU A 160 -12.48 -4.56 -4.90
N TYR A 161 -12.77 -5.63 -4.19
CA TYR A 161 -12.70 -7.00 -4.73
C TYR A 161 -13.67 -7.21 -5.89
N ALA A 162 -14.86 -6.60 -5.83
CA ALA A 162 -15.85 -6.69 -6.89
C ALA A 162 -15.53 -5.82 -8.13
N ALA A 163 -14.46 -5.02 -8.07
CA ALA A 163 -14.11 -4.07 -9.13
C ALA A 163 -13.89 -4.77 -10.48
N LEU A 164 -14.42 -4.16 -11.56
CA LEU A 164 -14.26 -4.60 -12.94
C LEU A 164 -14.56 -6.11 -13.11
N ASP A 165 -15.70 -6.54 -12.59
CA ASP A 165 -16.16 -7.93 -12.65
C ASP A 165 -15.15 -8.91 -11.99
N ASN A 166 -14.84 -8.65 -10.72
CA ASN A 166 -13.92 -9.45 -9.88
C ASN A 166 -12.54 -9.62 -10.54
N ARG A 167 -12.00 -8.56 -11.10
CA ARG A 167 -10.76 -8.56 -11.89
C ARG A 167 -9.57 -9.14 -11.14
N ILE A 168 -9.43 -8.88 -9.83
CA ILE A 168 -8.37 -9.44 -8.99
C ILE A 168 -8.47 -10.98 -8.96
N MET A 169 -9.67 -11.53 -8.80
CA MET A 169 -9.88 -12.99 -8.81
C MET A 169 -9.47 -13.60 -10.14
N LYS A 170 -9.82 -12.97 -11.27
CA LYS A 170 -9.39 -13.41 -12.60
C LYS A 170 -7.87 -13.45 -12.76
N GLY A 171 -7.16 -12.50 -12.14
CA GLY A 171 -5.70 -12.49 -12.10
C GLY A 171 -5.13 -13.71 -11.35
N TYR A 172 -5.69 -14.08 -10.21
CA TYR A 172 -5.31 -15.29 -9.49
C TYR A 172 -5.63 -16.57 -10.27
N GLU A 173 -6.80 -16.65 -10.90
CA GLU A 173 -7.16 -17.79 -11.76
C GLU A 173 -6.20 -17.95 -12.94
N TYR A 174 -5.75 -16.82 -13.54
CA TYR A 174 -4.76 -16.85 -14.62
C TYR A 174 -3.42 -17.42 -14.13
N LEU A 175 -2.97 -17.05 -12.94
CA LEU A 175 -1.72 -17.56 -12.35
C LEU A 175 -1.76 -19.03 -11.96
N SER A 176 -2.95 -19.59 -11.74
CA SER A 176 -3.13 -20.99 -11.33
C SER A 176 -3.11 -21.98 -12.49
N LYS A 177 -3.06 -21.51 -13.72
CA LYS A 177 -3.02 -22.32 -14.96
C LYS A 177 -1.60 -22.59 -15.43
#